data_7a5851ba0f95709f29399eb463a6231c
#
_entry.id   7a5851ba0f95709f29399eb463a6231c
#
_cell.length_a   1.000
_cell.length_b   1.000
_cell.length_c   1.000
_cell.angle_alpha   90.00
_cell.angle_beta   90.00
_cell.angle_gamma   90.00
#
_symmetry.space_group_name_H-M   'P 1'
#
loop_
_entity.id
_entity.type
_entity.pdbx_description
1 polymer ?
#
loop_
_entity_poly.entity_id
_entity_poly.type
_entity_poly.pdbx_seq_one_letter_code
_entity_poly.pdbx_strand_id
1 'polypeptide(L)'
;MIQHIVMFKFKETANGKTKAENLREAKARMMALKDQIPQIQGMEVYFGAEGSVPANYDYILVSQFKNLEELETYQEHPAHVAFGQFVKELREPDGRACIDYQL
;
A
#
# COMPACT_ATOMS: atom_id res chain seq x y z
N MET A 1 -8.75 5.42 -17.29
CA MET A 1 -7.85 4.69 -16.35
C MET A 1 -8.24 5.02 -14.93
N ILE A 2 -8.30 4.05 -14.03
CA ILE A 2 -8.58 4.26 -12.62
C ILE A 2 -7.27 4.47 -11.87
N GLN A 3 -7.21 5.50 -11.05
CA GLN A 3 -6.13 5.69 -10.09
C GLN A 3 -6.59 5.22 -8.72
N HIS A 4 -5.79 4.36 -8.11
CA HIS A 4 -6.07 3.75 -6.80
C HIS A 4 -5.02 4.26 -5.83
N ILE A 5 -5.45 5.00 -4.81
CA ILE A 5 -4.56 5.59 -3.80
C ILE A 5 -4.87 4.96 -2.45
N VAL A 6 -3.83 4.42 -1.80
CA VAL A 6 -3.95 3.88 -0.45
C VAL A 6 -2.86 4.49 0.42
N MET A 7 -3.23 4.90 1.63
CA MET A 7 -2.28 5.40 2.62
C MET A 7 -2.37 4.57 3.88
N PHE A 8 -1.22 4.38 4.53
CA PHE A 8 -1.14 3.67 5.81
C PHE A 8 -0.45 4.52 6.87
N LYS A 9 -0.95 4.39 8.10
CA LYS A 9 -0.29 4.87 9.30
C LYS A 9 0.27 3.64 10.01
N PHE A 10 1.60 3.56 10.15
CA PHE A 10 2.25 2.40 10.74
C PHE A 10 2.44 2.58 12.24
N LYS A 11 2.48 1.46 12.95
CA LYS A 11 2.85 1.42 14.38
C LYS A 11 4.34 1.77 14.52
N GLU A 12 4.71 2.31 15.68
CA GLU A 12 6.12 2.62 15.97
C GLU A 12 6.99 1.36 15.94
N THR A 13 6.46 0.25 16.43
CA THR A 13 7.11 -1.07 16.36
C THR A 13 6.05 -2.13 16.07
N ALA A 14 6.42 -3.15 15.33
CA ALA A 14 5.56 -4.31 15.07
C ALA A 14 6.45 -5.47 14.62
N ASN A 15 6.08 -6.69 15.04
CA ASN A 15 6.79 -7.90 14.66
C ASN A 15 8.30 -7.85 14.97
N GLY A 16 8.66 -7.17 16.07
CA GLY A 16 10.05 -7.06 16.51
C GLY A 16 10.91 -6.11 15.69
N LYS A 17 10.29 -5.26 14.85
CA LYS A 17 10.99 -4.34 13.97
C LYS A 17 10.52 -2.91 14.17
N THR A 18 11.36 -1.96 13.79
CA THR A 18 11.03 -0.53 13.84
C THR A 18 10.08 -0.15 12.69
N LYS A 19 9.44 1.00 12.82
CA LYS A 19 8.60 1.55 11.74
C LYS A 19 9.40 1.66 10.43
N ALA A 20 10.62 2.18 10.48
CA ALA A 20 11.44 2.35 9.27
C ALA A 20 11.71 1.01 8.58
N GLU A 21 12.03 -0.02 9.35
CA GLU A 21 12.25 -1.36 8.79
C GLU A 21 10.98 -1.92 8.17
N ASN A 22 9.84 -1.75 8.86
CA ASN A 22 8.56 -2.23 8.37
C ASN A 22 8.11 -1.49 7.11
N LEU A 23 8.35 -0.19 7.02
CA LEU A 23 8.03 0.60 5.82
C LEU A 23 8.82 0.10 4.61
N ARG A 24 10.12 -0.15 4.79
CA ARG A 24 10.97 -0.65 3.70
C ARG A 24 10.51 -2.03 3.23
N GLU A 25 10.18 -2.92 4.16
CA GLU A 25 9.70 -4.26 3.80
C GLU A 25 8.36 -4.19 3.09
N ALA A 26 7.43 -3.36 3.58
CA ALA A 26 6.12 -3.20 2.95
C ALA A 26 6.23 -2.65 1.54
N LYS A 27 7.13 -1.69 1.30
CA LYS A 27 7.39 -1.19 -0.05
C LYS A 27 7.93 -2.29 -0.97
N ALA A 28 8.92 -3.03 -0.50
CA ALA A 28 9.52 -4.10 -1.30
C ALA A 28 8.51 -5.16 -1.69
N ARG A 29 7.67 -5.58 -0.75
CA ARG A 29 6.62 -6.59 -1.01
C ARG A 29 5.55 -6.06 -1.96
N MET A 30 5.13 -4.81 -1.79
CA MET A 30 4.13 -4.20 -2.68
C MET A 30 4.68 -4.08 -4.10
N MET A 31 5.90 -3.59 -4.26
CA MET A 31 6.50 -3.44 -5.59
C MET A 31 6.68 -4.79 -6.30
N ALA A 32 6.90 -5.86 -5.54
CA ALA A 32 7.00 -7.20 -6.11
C ALA A 32 5.67 -7.69 -6.71
N LEU A 33 4.53 -7.17 -6.24
CA LEU A 33 3.22 -7.56 -6.80
C LEU A 33 3.06 -7.14 -8.25
N LYS A 34 3.76 -6.10 -8.68
CA LYS A 34 3.70 -5.63 -10.07
C LYS A 34 4.06 -6.73 -11.06
N ASP A 35 5.00 -7.59 -10.70
CA ASP A 35 5.46 -8.69 -11.54
C ASP A 35 4.54 -9.92 -11.45
N GLN A 36 3.68 -9.98 -10.45
CA GLN A 36 2.81 -11.12 -10.20
C GLN A 36 1.37 -10.89 -10.67
N ILE A 37 0.94 -9.63 -10.75
CA ILE A 37 -0.46 -9.28 -11.04
C ILE A 37 -0.48 -8.42 -12.31
N PRO A 38 -0.82 -9.02 -13.46
CA PRO A 38 -0.74 -8.32 -14.75
C PRO A 38 -1.71 -7.16 -14.90
N GLN A 39 -2.76 -7.07 -14.06
CA GLN A 39 -3.72 -5.97 -14.09
C GLN A 39 -3.12 -4.63 -13.64
N ILE A 40 -1.99 -4.65 -12.94
CA ILE A 40 -1.35 -3.42 -12.47
C ILE A 40 -0.70 -2.72 -13.67
N GLN A 41 -1.23 -1.54 -14.05
CA GLN A 41 -0.71 -0.75 -15.15
C GLN A 41 0.45 0.15 -14.74
N GLY A 42 0.42 0.63 -13.52
CA GLY A 42 1.48 1.44 -12.94
C GLY A 42 1.39 1.38 -11.43
N MET A 43 2.53 1.57 -10.75
CA MET A 43 2.58 1.49 -9.30
C MET A 43 3.80 2.25 -8.79
N GLU A 44 3.57 3.09 -7.77
CA GLU A 44 4.62 3.81 -7.05
C GLU A 44 4.30 3.77 -5.58
N VAL A 45 5.33 3.68 -4.75
CA VAL A 45 5.22 3.71 -3.30
C VAL A 45 6.18 4.74 -2.76
N TYR A 46 5.68 5.63 -1.89
CA TYR A 46 6.48 6.66 -1.24
C TYR A 46 6.20 6.66 0.26
N PHE A 47 7.14 7.18 1.02
CA PHE A 47 7.00 7.37 2.47
C PHE A 47 6.77 8.83 2.78
N GLY A 48 6.19 9.12 3.96
CA GLY A 48 6.07 10.48 4.44
C GLY A 48 7.44 11.15 4.48
N ALA A 49 7.49 12.43 4.12
CA ALA A 49 8.75 13.18 4.14
C ALA A 49 9.27 13.32 5.56
N GLU A 50 10.58 13.21 5.73
CA GLU A 50 11.22 13.46 7.01
C GLU A 50 10.89 14.88 7.48
N GLY A 51 10.53 15.03 8.76
CA GLY A 51 10.12 16.32 9.30
C GLY A 51 8.64 16.65 9.14
N SER A 52 7.87 15.79 8.48
CA SER A 52 6.42 15.97 8.39
C SER A 52 5.76 15.85 9.76
N VAL A 53 4.56 16.44 9.89
CA VAL A 53 3.77 16.35 11.13
C VAL A 53 3.56 14.88 11.49
N PRO A 54 3.87 14.47 12.74
CA PRO A 54 3.79 13.05 13.14
C PRO A 54 2.40 12.42 12.99
N ALA A 55 1.34 13.23 12.96
CA ALA A 55 -0.02 12.72 12.78
C ALA A 55 -0.33 12.30 11.33
N ASN A 56 0.53 12.67 10.37
CA ASN A 56 0.32 12.31 8.97
C ASN A 56 0.55 10.82 8.75
N TYR A 57 0.02 10.33 7.63
CA TYR A 57 0.27 8.95 7.19
C TYR A 57 1.75 8.77 6.83
N ASP A 58 2.22 7.53 6.89
CA ASP A 58 3.63 7.19 6.73
C ASP A 58 3.97 6.61 5.36
N TYR A 59 2.95 6.15 4.63
CA TYR A 59 3.13 5.33 3.43
C TYR A 59 2.01 5.65 2.45
N ILE A 60 2.35 5.81 1.19
CA ILE A 60 1.35 5.98 0.13
C ILE A 60 1.65 5.04 -1.04
N LEU A 61 0.61 4.35 -1.49
CA LEU A 61 0.61 3.57 -2.71
C LEU A 61 -0.20 4.31 -3.76
N VAL A 62 0.40 4.55 -4.91
CA VAL A 62 -0.28 5.14 -6.07
C VAL A 62 -0.23 4.10 -7.18
N SER A 63 -1.37 3.58 -7.60
CA SER A 63 -1.42 2.55 -8.62
C SER A 63 -2.52 2.82 -9.64
N GLN A 64 -2.39 2.23 -10.82
CA GLN A 64 -3.30 2.48 -11.93
C GLN A 64 -3.79 1.18 -12.52
N PHE A 65 -5.08 1.18 -12.87
CA PHE A 65 -5.77 0.03 -13.45
C PHE A 65 -6.61 0.50 -14.63
N LYS A 66 -6.83 -0.38 -15.59
CA LYS A 66 -7.58 -0.06 -16.79
C LYS A 66 -9.01 0.39 -16.48
N ASN A 67 -9.66 -0.28 -15.53
CA ASN A 67 -11.03 -0.01 -15.09
C ASN A 67 -11.26 -0.62 -13.70
N LEU A 68 -12.45 -0.41 -13.13
CA LEU A 68 -12.79 -0.93 -11.80
C LEU A 68 -12.81 -2.46 -11.74
N GLU A 69 -13.14 -3.12 -12.84
CA GLU A 69 -13.15 -4.58 -12.90
C GLU A 69 -11.73 -5.14 -12.75
N GLU A 70 -10.75 -4.52 -13.44
CA GLU A 70 -9.35 -4.92 -13.30
C GLU A 70 -8.80 -4.61 -11.90
N LEU A 71 -9.23 -3.51 -11.28
CA LEU A 71 -8.89 -3.20 -9.91
C LEU A 71 -9.41 -4.27 -8.97
N GLU A 72 -10.66 -4.72 -9.14
CA GLU A 72 -11.25 -5.77 -8.32
C GLU A 72 -10.48 -7.08 -8.47
N THR A 73 -10.09 -7.45 -9.70
CA THR A 73 -9.27 -8.64 -9.95
C THR A 73 -7.94 -8.58 -9.18
N TYR A 74 -7.30 -7.42 -9.17
CA TYR A 74 -6.10 -7.18 -8.39
C TYR A 74 -6.36 -7.37 -6.89
N GLN A 75 -7.44 -6.77 -6.38
CA GLN A 75 -7.76 -6.83 -4.95
C GLN A 75 -8.05 -8.26 -4.47
N GLU A 76 -8.62 -9.09 -5.32
CA GLU A 76 -8.94 -10.48 -5.01
C GLU A 76 -7.78 -11.45 -5.27
N HIS A 77 -6.72 -10.99 -5.92
CA HIS A 77 -5.57 -11.85 -6.24
C HIS A 77 -4.92 -12.36 -4.93
N PRO A 78 -4.60 -13.66 -4.85
CA PRO A 78 -4.01 -14.23 -3.62
C PRO A 78 -2.78 -13.50 -3.12
N ALA A 79 -1.92 -13.01 -4.01
CA ALA A 79 -0.72 -12.27 -3.63
C ALA A 79 -1.08 -10.93 -2.96
N HIS A 80 -2.12 -10.24 -3.44
CA HIS A 80 -2.59 -9.01 -2.81
C HIS A 80 -3.25 -9.29 -1.47
N VAL A 81 -4.05 -10.34 -1.37
CA VAL A 81 -4.68 -10.75 -0.11
C VAL A 81 -3.61 -11.02 0.95
N ALA A 82 -2.55 -11.75 0.58
CA ALA A 82 -1.44 -12.04 1.48
C ALA A 82 -0.72 -10.76 1.93
N PHE A 83 -0.52 -9.81 1.02
CA PHE A 83 0.06 -8.50 1.38
C PHE A 83 -0.83 -7.76 2.37
N GLY A 84 -2.15 -7.74 2.14
CA GLY A 84 -3.10 -7.11 3.05
C GLY A 84 -3.05 -7.67 4.47
N GLN A 85 -2.94 -8.98 4.58
CA GLN A 85 -2.80 -9.64 5.88
C GLN A 85 -1.49 -9.28 6.57
N PHE A 86 -0.40 -9.21 5.82
CA PHE A 86 0.90 -8.79 6.32
C PHE A 86 0.87 -7.35 6.83
N VAL A 87 0.38 -6.41 6.01
CA VAL A 87 0.40 -4.99 6.38
C VAL A 87 -0.56 -4.67 7.52
N LYS A 88 -1.61 -5.46 7.70
CA LYS A 88 -2.57 -5.29 8.79
C LYS A 88 -1.89 -5.39 10.16
N GLU A 89 -0.86 -6.19 10.29
CA GLU A 89 -0.09 -6.30 11.53
C GLU A 89 0.81 -5.10 11.78
N LEU A 90 1.17 -4.37 10.74
CA LEU A 90 2.12 -3.26 10.80
C LEU A 90 1.45 -1.90 11.01
N ARG A 91 0.22 -1.74 10.52
CA ARG A 91 -0.48 -0.46 10.55
C ARG A 91 -1.32 -0.30 11.82
N GLU A 92 -1.57 0.95 12.20
CA GLU A 92 -2.53 1.25 13.24
C GLU A 92 -3.92 0.74 12.82
N PRO A 93 -4.81 0.35 13.77
CA PRO A 93 -6.13 -0.17 13.42
C PRO A 93 -6.95 0.75 12.53
N ASP A 94 -6.88 2.07 12.77
CA ASP A 94 -7.56 3.09 11.95
C ASP A 94 -6.63 3.71 10.91
N GLY A 95 -5.47 3.11 10.69
CA GLY A 95 -4.39 3.68 9.89
C GLY A 95 -4.46 3.33 8.41
N ARG A 96 -5.65 3.29 7.81
CA ARG A 96 -5.80 3.07 6.37
C ARG A 96 -6.79 4.07 5.77
N ALA A 97 -6.40 4.66 4.66
CA ALA A 97 -7.29 5.50 3.86
C ALA A 97 -7.15 5.11 2.39
N CYS A 98 -8.22 5.17 1.65
CA CYS A 98 -8.23 4.77 0.25
C CYS A 98 -9.20 5.65 -0.55
N ILE A 99 -8.82 5.96 -1.78
CA ILE A 99 -9.70 6.60 -2.75
C ILE A 99 -9.37 6.04 -4.14
N ASP A 100 -10.42 5.78 -4.92
CA ASP A 100 -10.29 5.41 -6.32
C ASP A 100 -10.96 6.49 -7.15
N TYR A 101 -10.30 6.94 -8.22
CA TYR A 101 -10.91 7.95 -9.08
C TYR A 101 -10.54 7.73 -10.53
N GLN A 102 -11.37 8.26 -11.41
CA GLN A 102 -11.18 8.19 -12.86
C GLN A 102 -10.23 9.30 -13.31
N LEU A 103 -9.19 8.90 -14.01
CA LEU A 103 -8.29 9.85 -14.67
C LEU A 103 -8.91 10.37 -15.95
#